data_cd47cd546c2d92eb19967456c005acba
#
_entry.id   cd47cd546c2d92eb19967456c005acba
#
_cell.length_a   1.000
_cell.length_b   1.000
_cell.length_c   1.000
_cell.angle_alpha   90.00
_cell.angle_beta   90.00
_cell.angle_gamma   90.00
#
_symmetry.space_group_name_H-M   'P 1'
#
loop_
_entity.id
_entity.type
_entity.pdbx_description
1 polymer ?
#
loop_
_entity_poly.entity_id
_entity_poly.type
_entity_poly.pdbx_seq_one_letter_code
_entity_poly.pdbx_strand_id
1 'polypeptide(L)'
;EEAALLAEYCVPHPLATMTQKLNCSGNHLKVANKAYVLATEFQPSPFTGFAEEARRLGWKVEELATHHFTMISMPRETANVFMRHAA
;
A
#
# COMPACT_ATOMS: atom_id res chain seq x y z
N GLU A 1 12.27 15.94 -8.65
CA GLU A 1 10.90 16.39 -8.62
C GLU A 1 9.95 15.22 -8.79
N GLU A 2 9.28 14.81 -7.73
CA GLU A 2 8.42 13.62 -7.74
C GLU A 2 7.24 13.76 -8.71
N ALA A 3 6.60 14.93 -8.70
CA ALA A 3 5.46 15.18 -9.58
C ALA A 3 5.86 15.12 -11.05
N ALA A 4 7.02 15.65 -11.40
CA ALA A 4 7.53 15.61 -12.77
C ALA A 4 7.86 14.18 -13.19
N LEU A 5 8.44 13.39 -12.29
CA LEU A 5 8.74 11.99 -12.55
C LEU A 5 7.46 11.19 -12.82
N LEU A 6 6.44 11.40 -12.01
CA LEU A 6 5.15 10.72 -12.20
C LEU A 6 4.48 11.14 -13.49
N ALA A 7 4.52 12.43 -13.85
CA ALA A 7 3.95 12.92 -15.09
C ALA A 7 4.65 12.31 -16.32
N GLU A 8 5.95 12.07 -16.23
CA GLU A 8 6.72 11.49 -17.33
C GLU A 8 6.41 10.01 -17.57
N TYR A 9 6.28 9.24 -16.50
CA TYR A 9 6.19 7.78 -16.61
C TYR A 9 4.77 7.20 -16.46
N CYS A 10 3.82 7.96 -15.94
CA CYS A 10 2.47 7.46 -15.82
C CYS A 10 1.78 7.39 -17.19
N VAL A 11 1.03 6.31 -17.39
CA VAL A 11 0.29 6.06 -18.63
C VAL A 11 -1.18 5.79 -18.28
N PRO A 12 -2.10 5.89 -19.27
CA PRO A 12 -3.50 5.54 -19.04
C PRO A 12 -3.64 4.13 -18.49
N HIS A 13 -4.63 3.95 -17.63
CA HIS A 13 -4.89 2.71 -16.92
C HIS A 13 -6.20 2.09 -17.42
N PRO A 14 -6.28 0.78 -17.71
CA PRO A 14 -7.52 0.17 -18.18
C PRO A 14 -8.65 0.37 -17.17
N LEU A 15 -9.80 0.84 -17.65
CA LEU A 15 -10.95 1.11 -16.80
C LEU A 15 -11.43 -0.13 -16.06
N ALA A 16 -11.32 -1.30 -16.68
CA ALA A 16 -11.76 -2.57 -16.08
C ALA A 16 -11.08 -2.85 -14.73
N THR A 17 -9.86 -2.36 -14.51
CA THR A 17 -9.17 -2.55 -13.22
C THR A 17 -9.88 -1.84 -12.06
N MET A 18 -10.69 -0.82 -12.37
CA MET A 18 -11.45 -0.06 -11.37
C MET A 18 -12.89 -0.53 -11.25
N THR A 19 -13.46 -1.13 -12.30
CA THR A 19 -14.88 -1.46 -12.36
C THR A 19 -15.17 -2.95 -12.29
N GLN A 20 -14.23 -3.78 -12.69
CA GLN A 20 -14.42 -5.23 -12.66
C GLN A 20 -14.33 -5.74 -11.21
N LYS A 21 -15.28 -6.54 -10.82
CA LYS A 21 -15.28 -7.13 -9.48
C LYS A 21 -14.20 -8.20 -9.36
N LEU A 22 -13.48 -8.17 -8.25
CA LEU A 22 -12.50 -9.20 -7.94
C LEU A 22 -13.23 -10.49 -7.53
N ASN A 23 -12.83 -11.59 -8.13
CA ASN A 23 -13.35 -12.91 -7.78
C ASN A 23 -12.20 -13.73 -7.19
N CYS A 24 -12.15 -13.83 -5.87
CA CYS A 24 -11.11 -14.59 -5.19
C CYS A 24 -11.71 -15.44 -4.06
N SER A 25 -10.98 -16.49 -3.69
CA SER A 25 -11.45 -17.50 -2.74
C SER A 25 -11.14 -17.18 -1.27
N GLY A 26 -10.49 -16.07 -1.00
CA GLY A 26 -10.05 -15.75 0.37
C GLY A 26 -8.76 -16.44 0.79
N ASN A 27 -8.06 -17.08 -0.13
CA ASN A 27 -6.81 -17.77 0.18
C ASN A 27 -5.72 -16.84 0.73
N HIS A 28 -5.80 -15.54 0.44
CA HIS A 28 -4.89 -14.55 0.99
C HIS A 28 -4.94 -14.53 2.54
N LEU A 29 -6.06 -14.91 3.14
CA LEU A 29 -6.18 -14.97 4.60
C LEU A 29 -5.35 -16.08 5.22
N LYS A 30 -4.93 -17.06 4.41
CA LYS A 30 -4.12 -18.20 4.87
C LYS A 30 -2.62 -17.88 4.92
N VAL A 31 -2.20 -16.74 4.39
CA VAL A 31 -0.80 -16.32 4.45
C VAL A 31 -0.46 -15.99 5.90
N ALA A 32 0.59 -16.60 6.42
CA ALA A 32 0.93 -16.49 7.85
C ALA A 32 1.41 -15.09 8.24
N ASN A 33 2.29 -14.52 7.44
CA ASN A 33 2.87 -13.20 7.73
C ASN A 33 2.28 -12.17 6.80
N LYS A 34 1.54 -11.22 7.37
CA LYS A 34 0.89 -10.15 6.63
C LYS A 34 1.23 -8.81 7.28
N ALA A 35 1.51 -7.83 6.45
CA ALA A 35 1.80 -6.48 6.91
C ALA A 35 1.04 -5.47 6.05
N TYR A 36 0.65 -4.37 6.66
CA TYR A 36 0.02 -3.25 6.00
C TYR A 36 0.87 -2.01 6.24
N VAL A 37 1.19 -1.28 5.19
CA VAL A 37 1.96 -0.05 5.28
C VAL A 37 1.06 1.12 4.94
N LEU A 38 0.90 2.04 5.88
CA LEU A 38 0.05 3.21 5.72
C LEU A 38 0.90 4.45 5.47
N ALA A 39 0.64 5.15 4.37
CA ALA A 39 1.22 6.47 4.11
C ALA A 39 0.34 7.50 4.80
N THR A 40 0.84 8.09 5.89
CA THR A 40 0.01 8.89 6.79
C THR A 40 -0.32 10.28 6.27
N GLU A 41 0.43 10.78 5.27
CA GLU A 41 0.19 12.12 4.71
C GLU A 41 -0.73 12.12 3.50
N PHE A 42 -1.23 10.96 3.10
CA PHE A 42 -2.20 10.85 2.03
C PHE A 42 -3.62 10.91 2.61
N GLN A 43 -4.15 12.12 2.75
CA GLN A 43 -5.45 12.35 3.39
C GLN A 43 -6.30 13.33 2.57
N PRO A 44 -7.65 13.19 2.59
CA PRO A 44 -8.41 12.08 3.17
C PRO A 44 -8.22 10.80 2.38
N SER A 45 -8.29 9.66 3.07
CA SER A 45 -7.94 8.38 2.44
C SER A 45 -8.74 7.23 3.03
N PRO A 46 -9.21 6.27 2.20
CA PRO A 46 -9.81 5.05 2.70
C PRO A 46 -8.78 4.12 3.35
N PHE A 47 -7.50 4.35 3.12
CA PHE A 47 -6.43 3.46 3.58
C PHE A 47 -6.26 3.47 5.09
N THR A 48 -6.64 4.56 5.77
CA THR A 48 -6.64 4.62 7.23
C THR A 48 -7.60 3.58 7.82
N GLY A 49 -8.80 3.45 7.26
CA GLY A 49 -9.75 2.43 7.67
C GLY A 49 -9.25 1.01 7.40
N PHE A 50 -8.60 0.81 6.27
CA PHE A 50 -8.00 -0.50 5.96
C PHE A 50 -6.86 -0.84 6.92
N ALA A 51 -6.08 0.15 7.34
CA ALA A 51 -5.03 -0.06 8.34
C ALA A 51 -5.61 -0.48 9.69
N GLU A 52 -6.70 0.13 10.10
CA GLU A 52 -7.40 -0.26 11.33
C GLU A 52 -7.96 -1.67 11.25
N GLU A 53 -8.52 -2.04 10.12
CA GLU A 53 -9.00 -3.39 9.88
C GLU A 53 -7.84 -4.39 9.93
N ALA A 54 -6.70 -4.05 9.34
CA ALA A 54 -5.52 -4.89 9.39
C ALA A 54 -5.06 -5.12 10.84
N ARG A 55 -5.08 -4.06 11.66
CA ARG A 55 -4.75 -4.19 13.09
C ARG A 55 -5.74 -5.12 13.80
N ARG A 56 -7.02 -4.97 13.50
CA ARG A 56 -8.07 -5.82 14.09
C ARG A 56 -7.88 -7.28 13.73
N LEU A 57 -7.37 -7.56 12.52
CA LEU A 57 -7.10 -8.92 12.06
C LEU A 57 -5.75 -9.47 12.52
N GLY A 58 -5.02 -8.70 13.31
CA GLY A 58 -3.72 -9.15 13.84
C GLY A 58 -2.55 -8.98 12.88
N TRP A 59 -2.71 -8.24 11.79
CA TRP A 59 -1.61 -7.95 10.86
C TRP A 59 -0.65 -6.95 11.48
N LYS A 60 0.58 -6.98 11.04
CA LYS A 60 1.53 -5.93 11.38
C LYS A 60 1.22 -4.68 10.55
N VAL A 61 1.16 -3.52 11.21
CA VAL A 61 0.88 -2.26 10.54
C VAL A 61 2.03 -1.32 10.80
N GLU A 62 2.62 -0.78 9.74
CA GLU A 62 3.66 0.23 9.82
C GLU A 62 3.17 1.51 9.15
N GLU A 63 3.65 2.64 9.64
CA GLU A 63 3.27 3.95 9.12
C GLU A 63 4.50 4.65 8.57
N LEU A 64 4.36 5.25 7.40
CA LEU A 64 5.38 6.09 6.79
C LEU A 64 4.81 7.49 6.63
N ALA A 65 5.49 8.49 7.18
CA ALA A 65 5.05 9.88 7.16
C ALA A 65 5.33 10.51 5.79
N THR A 66 4.59 10.07 4.79
CA THR A 66 4.70 10.54 3.42
C THR A 66 3.38 10.30 2.68
N HIS A 67 3.33 10.69 1.40
CA HIS A 67 2.18 10.47 0.55
C HIS A 67 2.18 9.06 -0.07
N HIS A 68 1.21 8.80 -0.94
CA HIS A 68 0.90 7.44 -1.41
C HIS A 68 2.05 6.72 -2.12
N PHE A 69 2.91 7.44 -2.83
CA PHE A 69 4.01 6.83 -3.58
C PHE A 69 5.26 6.70 -2.71
N THR A 70 5.19 5.86 -1.69
CA THR A 70 6.26 5.68 -0.71
C THR A 70 7.58 5.23 -1.35
N MET A 71 7.50 4.41 -2.40
CA MET A 71 8.68 3.93 -3.11
C MET A 71 9.46 5.05 -3.80
N ILE A 72 8.82 6.19 -4.04
CA ILE A 72 9.46 7.35 -4.65
C ILE A 72 9.95 8.33 -3.58
N SER A 73 9.09 8.65 -2.61
CA SER A 73 9.38 9.66 -1.59
C SER A 73 10.26 9.14 -0.46
N MET A 74 10.12 7.85 -0.10
CA MET A 74 10.85 7.21 0.99
C MET A 74 11.33 5.81 0.55
N PRO A 75 12.20 5.72 -0.47
CA PRO A 75 12.58 4.41 -1.03
C PRO A 75 13.35 3.53 -0.05
N ARG A 76 14.24 4.13 0.74
CA ARG A 76 15.02 3.37 1.73
C ARG A 76 14.15 2.82 2.84
N GLU A 77 13.29 3.66 3.38
CA GLU A 77 12.36 3.27 4.45
C GLU A 77 11.38 2.21 3.95
N THR A 78 10.87 2.36 2.73
CA THR A 78 10.00 1.38 2.11
C THR A 78 10.70 0.02 1.95
N ALA A 79 11.94 0.02 1.46
CA ALA A 79 12.74 -1.20 1.34
C ALA A 79 12.97 -1.85 2.70
N ASN A 80 13.26 -1.05 3.73
CA ASN A 80 13.48 -1.54 5.08
C ASN A 80 12.24 -2.21 5.66
N VAL A 81 11.05 -1.67 5.36
CA VAL A 81 9.78 -2.29 5.76
C VAL A 81 9.66 -3.69 5.14
N PHE A 82 9.92 -3.81 3.85
CA PHE A 82 9.87 -5.10 3.17
C PHE A 82 10.86 -6.09 3.79
N MET A 83 12.06 -5.64 4.07
CA MET A 83 13.08 -6.51 4.68
C MET A 83 12.67 -7.00 6.07
N ARG A 84 12.05 -6.14 6.89
CA ARG A 84 11.60 -6.53 8.22
C ARG A 84 10.50 -7.60 8.20
N HIS A 85 9.70 -7.63 7.14
CA HIS A 85 8.57 -8.55 7.03
C HIS A 85 8.82 -9.71 6.07
N ALA A 86 9.98 -9.76 5.44
CA ALA A 86 10.40 -10.88 4.60
C ALA A 86 10.93 -12.00 5.50
N ALA A 87 10.11 -12.99 5.74
CA ALA A 87 10.51 -14.08 6.60
C ALA A 87 10.35 -15.42 5.90
#